data_459a7bdc9a06ccd8b0f860a192e63811
#
_entry.id   459a7bdc9a06ccd8b0f860a192e63811
#
_cell.length_a   1.000
_cell.length_b   1.000
_cell.length_c   1.000
_cell.angle_alpha   90.00
_cell.angle_beta   90.00
_cell.angle_gamma   90.00
#
_symmetry.space_group_name_H-M   'P 1'
#
loop_
_entity.id
_entity.type
_entity.pdbx_description
1 polymer ?
#
loop_
_entity_poly.entity_id
_entity_poly.type
_entity_poly.pdbx_seq_one_letter_code
_entity_poly.pdbx_strand_id
1 'polypeptide(L)'
;MTIDDLTQIITEVQKFQSELDDVEIKAALHGTPQRMFETLSAFGNRTGGGVLLLGLDESKRFESVGVGNAHRLQEEISHLAASEMEPPLRPKFTVKDFGGKTVVAVEISEIPANRKPCYYKPAGLQKGTYLRVGNTNRQMTDYEIYGYASFRTQPTIDQEIVPDATLEDLDRNCLTQYVEELKRTRPQAGYLKQPF
;
A
#
# COMPACT_ATOMS: atom_id res chain seq x y z
N MET A 1 7.83 11.15 3.02
CA MET A 1 7.47 11.74 4.34
C MET A 1 8.52 12.75 4.74
N THR A 2 8.10 13.90 5.25
CA THR A 2 9.00 14.91 5.84
C THR A 2 9.24 14.59 7.32
N ILE A 3 10.21 15.28 7.92
CA ILE A 3 10.47 15.18 9.37
C ILE A 3 9.28 15.71 10.18
N ASP A 4 8.56 16.70 9.66
CA ASP A 4 7.39 17.29 10.32
C ASP A 4 6.20 16.33 10.29
N ASP A 5 5.96 15.65 9.14
CA ASP A 5 4.94 14.59 9.03
C ASP A 5 5.20 13.49 10.07
N LEU A 6 6.46 13.04 10.19
CA LEU A 6 6.84 12.02 11.17
C LEU A 6 6.56 12.47 12.60
N THR A 7 6.87 13.74 12.91
CA THR A 7 6.60 14.30 14.24
C THR A 7 5.11 14.34 14.55
N GLN A 8 4.29 14.70 13.56
CA GLN A 8 2.85 14.73 13.69
C GLN A 8 2.30 13.33 13.96
N ILE A 9 2.71 12.32 13.17
CA ILE A 9 2.27 10.92 13.36
C ILE A 9 2.61 10.43 14.77
N ILE A 10 3.85 10.65 15.23
CA ILE A 10 4.25 10.23 16.59
C ILE A 10 3.36 10.90 17.64
N THR A 11 3.13 12.21 17.51
CA THR A 11 2.31 12.99 18.45
C THR A 11 0.86 12.49 18.48
N GLU A 12 0.28 12.22 17.31
CA GLU A 12 -1.08 11.69 17.20
C GLU A 12 -1.22 10.30 17.84
N VAL A 13 -0.31 9.38 17.51
CA VAL A 13 -0.30 8.04 18.09
C VAL A 13 -0.17 8.09 19.61
N GLN A 14 0.73 8.92 20.15
CA GLN A 14 0.89 9.09 21.60
C GLN A 14 -0.32 9.75 22.25
N LYS A 15 -0.98 10.69 21.56
CA LYS A 15 -2.18 11.35 22.05
C LYS A 15 -3.39 10.42 22.10
N PHE A 16 -3.62 9.66 21.03
CA PHE A 16 -4.77 8.77 20.91
C PHE A 16 -4.55 7.39 21.53
N GLN A 17 -3.31 7.05 21.87
CA GLN A 17 -2.90 5.76 22.43
C GLN A 17 -3.35 4.59 21.53
N SER A 18 -3.26 4.78 20.23
CA SER A 18 -3.66 3.82 19.20
C SER A 18 -2.82 3.99 17.95
N GLU A 19 -2.59 2.91 17.23
CA GLU A 19 -2.11 2.95 15.86
C GLU A 19 -3.17 3.56 14.94
N LEU A 20 -2.72 4.23 13.88
CA LEU A 20 -3.58 4.65 12.78
C LEU A 20 -3.72 3.50 11.78
N ASP A 21 -4.76 3.50 10.96
CA ASP A 21 -5.04 2.42 9.99
C ASP A 21 -3.88 2.18 9.00
N ASP A 22 -3.11 3.22 8.71
CA ASP A 22 -1.98 3.20 7.78
C ASP A 22 -0.62 3.25 8.49
N VAL A 23 -0.59 3.11 9.80
CA VAL A 23 0.63 3.12 10.62
C VAL A 23 0.72 1.84 11.44
N GLU A 24 1.83 1.15 11.34
CA GLU A 24 2.21 0.04 12.21
C GLU A 24 3.37 0.47 13.09
N ILE A 25 3.33 0.14 14.38
CA ILE A 25 4.34 0.55 15.33
C ILE A 25 5.05 -0.66 15.92
N LYS A 26 6.37 -0.60 15.96
CA LYS A 26 7.18 -1.66 16.59
C LYS A 26 8.36 -1.08 17.38
N ALA A 27 8.56 -1.61 18.56
CA ALA A 27 9.82 -1.43 19.26
C ALA A 27 10.93 -2.16 18.50
N ALA A 28 12.04 -1.48 18.19
CA ALA A 28 13.19 -2.05 17.48
C ALA A 28 14.50 -1.81 18.22
N LEU A 29 14.44 -1.78 19.55
CA LEU A 29 15.60 -1.52 20.41
C LEU A 29 16.69 -2.60 20.28
N HIS A 30 16.28 -3.85 20.09
CA HIS A 30 17.19 -5.01 20.03
C HIS A 30 17.46 -5.52 18.60
N GLY A 31 17.06 -4.76 17.57
CA GLY A 31 17.24 -5.11 16.16
C GLY A 31 15.91 -5.14 15.39
N THR A 32 15.97 -5.71 14.19
CA THR A 32 14.79 -5.80 13.31
C THR A 32 13.74 -6.73 13.93
N PRO A 33 12.50 -6.24 14.11
CA PRO A 33 11.42 -7.06 14.63
C PRO A 33 11.17 -8.30 13.76
N GLN A 34 10.78 -9.40 14.40
CA GLN A 34 10.45 -10.63 13.70
C GLN A 34 9.20 -10.44 12.81
N ARG A 35 9.08 -11.25 11.77
CA ARG A 35 7.92 -11.29 10.87
C ARG A 35 7.60 -9.94 10.18
N MET A 36 8.64 -9.13 9.96
CA MET A 36 8.52 -7.83 9.28
C MET A 36 7.89 -7.95 7.88
N PHE A 37 8.06 -9.11 7.24
CA PHE A 37 7.48 -9.40 5.93
C PHE A 37 5.94 -9.31 5.93
N GLU A 38 5.27 -9.53 7.06
CA GLU A 38 3.81 -9.41 7.16
C GLU A 38 3.37 -7.97 6.94
N THR A 39 4.04 -7.03 7.62
CA THR A 39 3.78 -5.60 7.48
C THR A 39 4.14 -5.12 6.07
N LEU A 40 5.27 -5.56 5.52
CA LEU A 40 5.67 -5.22 4.15
C LEU A 40 4.63 -5.71 3.13
N SER A 41 4.19 -6.96 3.25
CA SER A 41 3.15 -7.53 2.40
C SER A 41 1.82 -6.79 2.56
N ALA A 42 1.37 -6.57 3.80
CA ALA A 42 0.10 -5.94 4.10
C ALA A 42 0.02 -4.51 3.54
N PHE A 43 1.07 -3.70 3.74
CA PHE A 43 1.11 -2.34 3.22
C PHE A 43 1.33 -2.29 1.71
N GLY A 44 2.14 -3.18 1.14
CA GLY A 44 2.27 -3.31 -0.30
C GLY A 44 0.92 -3.61 -0.99
N ASN A 45 0.05 -4.35 -0.33
CA ASN A 45 -1.28 -4.70 -0.84
C ASN A 45 -2.37 -3.67 -0.49
N ARG A 46 -2.16 -2.83 0.54
CA ARG A 46 -3.13 -1.83 0.98
C ARG A 46 -3.19 -0.67 0.01
N THR A 47 -4.41 -0.17 -0.27
CA THR A 47 -4.59 1.07 -1.02
C THR A 47 -3.96 2.25 -0.27
N GLY A 48 -3.09 2.98 -0.96
CA GLY A 48 -2.31 4.07 -0.39
C GLY A 48 -1.02 3.64 0.33
N GLY A 49 -0.78 2.33 0.48
CA GLY A 49 0.41 1.85 1.19
C GLY A 49 0.32 2.02 2.72
N GLY A 50 1.44 2.30 3.37
CA GLY A 50 1.47 2.57 4.81
C GLY A 50 2.85 2.93 5.33
N VAL A 51 2.91 3.22 6.63
CA VAL A 51 4.13 3.61 7.35
C VAL A 51 4.39 2.65 8.50
N LEU A 52 5.57 2.06 8.49
CA LEU A 52 6.06 1.31 9.64
C LEU A 52 6.94 2.24 10.48
N LEU A 53 6.54 2.46 11.72
CA LEU A 53 7.23 3.33 12.66
C LEU A 53 7.98 2.50 13.70
N LEU A 54 9.31 2.65 13.73
CA LEU A 54 10.23 1.86 14.55
C LEU A 54 10.84 2.73 15.65
N GLY A 55 10.85 2.22 16.85
CA GLY A 55 11.42 2.89 18.02
C GLY A 55 10.37 3.46 18.99
N LEU A 56 9.10 3.11 18.84
CA LEU A 56 8.07 3.32 19.86
C LEU A 56 7.62 1.97 20.42
N ASP A 57 7.20 1.94 21.66
CA ASP A 57 6.77 0.72 22.37
C ASP A 57 5.28 0.82 22.72
N GLU A 58 4.45 0.05 22.02
CA GLU A 58 3.03 -0.01 22.27
C GLU A 58 2.69 -0.42 23.72
N SER A 59 3.45 -1.39 24.27
CA SER A 59 3.25 -1.84 25.64
C SER A 59 3.51 -0.76 26.69
N LYS A 60 4.24 0.28 26.32
CA LYS A 60 4.53 1.49 27.11
C LYS A 60 3.79 2.72 26.64
N ARG A 61 2.56 2.56 26.18
CA ARG A 61 1.73 3.65 25.70
C ARG A 61 2.41 4.47 24.57
N PHE A 62 3.04 3.77 23.64
CA PHE A 62 3.76 4.36 22.51
C PHE A 62 4.89 5.31 22.90
N GLU A 63 5.48 5.08 24.06
CA GLU A 63 6.68 5.81 24.48
C GLU A 63 7.81 5.59 23.47
N SER A 64 8.58 6.65 23.19
CA SER A 64 9.77 6.55 22.36
C SER A 64 10.87 5.83 23.12
N VAL A 65 11.18 4.60 22.70
CA VAL A 65 12.27 3.78 23.25
C VAL A 65 13.52 3.86 22.38
N GLY A 66 13.36 4.29 21.14
CA GLY A 66 14.40 4.37 20.12
C GLY A 66 14.74 3.03 19.47
N VAL A 67 15.55 3.10 18.41
CA VAL A 67 16.11 1.92 17.74
C VAL A 67 17.57 1.71 18.15
N GLY A 68 18.02 0.46 18.23
CA GLY A 68 19.40 0.15 18.64
C GLY A 68 20.45 0.56 17.59
N ASN A 69 20.17 0.32 16.31
CA ASN A 69 21.05 0.69 15.21
C ASN A 69 20.20 0.99 13.97
N ALA A 70 20.00 2.27 13.69
CA ALA A 70 19.16 2.71 12.56
C ALA A 70 19.72 2.32 11.19
N HIS A 71 21.04 2.33 11.01
CA HIS A 71 21.69 1.96 9.76
C HIS A 71 21.46 0.47 9.44
N ARG A 72 21.79 -0.40 10.37
CA ARG A 72 21.61 -1.84 10.23
C ARG A 72 20.13 -2.20 9.99
N LEU A 73 19.22 -1.53 10.69
CA LEU A 73 17.78 -1.72 10.54
C LEU A 73 17.32 -1.38 9.09
N GLN A 74 17.82 -0.27 8.53
CA GLN A 74 17.52 0.12 7.16
C GLN A 74 18.08 -0.89 6.14
N GLU A 75 19.30 -1.42 6.36
CA GLU A 75 19.90 -2.44 5.48
C GLU A 75 19.09 -3.74 5.52
N GLU A 76 18.74 -4.24 6.70
CA GLU A 76 17.98 -5.48 6.86
C GLU A 76 16.57 -5.37 6.24
N ILE A 77 15.87 -4.26 6.47
CA ILE A 77 14.52 -4.02 5.86
C ILE A 77 14.63 -3.83 4.35
N SER A 78 15.63 -3.12 3.87
CA SER A 78 15.85 -2.93 2.43
C SER A 78 16.14 -4.26 1.73
N HIS A 79 16.97 -5.11 2.36
CA HIS A 79 17.27 -6.45 1.84
C HIS A 79 16.01 -7.32 1.78
N LEU A 80 15.26 -7.39 2.87
CA LEU A 80 13.99 -8.13 2.94
C LEU A 80 13.01 -7.64 1.85
N ALA A 81 12.83 -6.34 1.74
CA ALA A 81 11.90 -5.71 0.79
C ALA A 81 12.29 -5.95 -0.68
N ALA A 82 13.57 -5.81 -1.00
CA ALA A 82 14.05 -5.92 -2.38
C ALA A 82 14.30 -7.36 -2.82
N SER A 83 14.74 -8.24 -1.91
CA SER A 83 15.21 -9.59 -2.27
C SER A 83 14.23 -10.69 -1.93
N GLU A 84 13.42 -10.53 -0.88
CA GLU A 84 12.56 -11.60 -0.37
C GLU A 84 11.06 -11.34 -0.58
N MET A 85 10.67 -10.12 -0.95
CA MET A 85 9.29 -9.80 -1.35
C MET A 85 9.09 -10.00 -2.87
N GLU A 86 7.88 -10.36 -3.27
CA GLU A 86 7.46 -10.47 -4.67
C GLU A 86 6.07 -9.82 -4.85
N PRO A 87 5.94 -8.80 -5.71
CA PRO A 87 7.05 -8.09 -6.36
C PRO A 87 7.95 -7.36 -5.36
N PRO A 88 9.22 -7.07 -5.72
CA PRO A 88 10.14 -6.34 -4.87
C PRO A 88 9.58 -4.98 -4.46
N LEU A 89 9.73 -4.63 -3.19
CA LEU A 89 9.36 -3.33 -2.64
C LEU A 89 10.57 -2.40 -2.55
N ARG A 90 10.32 -1.10 -2.56
CA ARG A 90 11.35 -0.06 -2.43
C ARG A 90 10.92 0.93 -1.34
N PRO A 91 11.06 0.56 -0.06
CA PRO A 91 10.69 1.43 1.04
C PRO A 91 11.56 2.70 1.07
N LYS A 92 10.98 3.79 1.54
CA LYS A 92 11.70 5.04 1.83
C LYS A 92 11.85 5.18 3.33
N PHE A 93 13.01 5.66 3.77
CA PHE A 93 13.31 5.79 5.18
C PHE A 93 13.43 7.26 5.58
N THR A 94 12.83 7.60 6.71
CA THR A 94 13.02 8.88 7.38
C THR A 94 13.51 8.59 8.81
N VAL A 95 14.66 9.13 9.17
CA VAL A 95 15.28 8.94 10.49
C VAL A 95 15.26 10.26 11.23
N LYS A 96 14.84 10.26 12.49
CA LYS A 96 14.76 11.44 13.34
C LYS A 96 15.14 11.11 14.77
N ASP A 97 15.80 12.07 15.43
CA ASP A 97 15.85 12.11 16.89
C ASP A 97 14.53 12.69 17.43
N PHE A 98 13.92 11.95 18.35
CA PHE A 98 12.70 12.35 19.03
C PHE A 98 12.90 12.19 20.54
N GLY A 99 13.14 13.31 21.20
CA GLY A 99 13.40 13.35 22.65
C GLY A 99 14.67 12.58 23.07
N GLY A 100 15.74 12.67 22.29
CA GLY A 100 17.00 11.95 22.54
C GLY A 100 16.96 10.46 22.19
N LYS A 101 15.95 10.01 21.44
CA LYS A 101 15.78 8.65 20.95
C LYS A 101 15.68 8.64 19.44
N THR A 102 16.45 7.78 18.78
CA THR A 102 16.35 7.65 17.31
C THR A 102 15.13 6.85 16.94
N VAL A 103 14.26 7.43 16.11
CA VAL A 103 13.06 6.80 15.54
C VAL A 103 13.22 6.70 14.03
N VAL A 104 12.77 5.61 13.44
CA VAL A 104 12.85 5.36 12.00
C VAL A 104 11.43 5.12 11.48
N ALA A 105 11.03 5.91 10.49
CA ALA A 105 9.84 5.66 9.70
C ALA A 105 10.22 4.98 8.38
N VAL A 106 9.45 3.98 7.99
CA VAL A 106 9.62 3.22 6.75
C VAL A 106 8.33 3.36 5.95
N GLU A 107 8.36 4.13 4.88
CA GLU A 107 7.22 4.28 3.98
C GLU A 107 7.20 3.12 2.98
N ILE A 108 6.09 2.41 2.94
CA ILE A 108 5.84 1.31 2.00
C ILE A 108 4.74 1.76 1.05
N SER A 109 5.10 1.96 -0.22
CA SER A 109 4.12 2.34 -1.24
C SER A 109 3.27 1.14 -1.65
N GLU A 110 2.00 1.40 -1.95
CA GLU A 110 1.13 0.44 -2.62
C GLU A 110 1.77 -0.04 -3.92
N ILE A 111 1.72 -1.34 -4.18
CA ILE A 111 2.13 -1.87 -5.48
C ILE A 111 1.00 -1.70 -6.51
N PRO A 112 1.33 -1.53 -7.80
CA PRO A 112 0.32 -1.43 -8.86
C PRO A 112 -0.67 -2.59 -8.83
N ALA A 113 -1.94 -2.31 -9.08
CA ALA A 113 -3.03 -3.29 -9.00
C ALA A 113 -2.77 -4.54 -9.85
N ASN A 114 -2.21 -4.37 -11.05
CA ASN A 114 -1.84 -5.47 -11.96
C ASN A 114 -0.64 -6.29 -11.47
N ARG A 115 0.01 -5.91 -10.38
CA ARG A 115 1.13 -6.64 -9.77
C ARG A 115 0.78 -7.23 -8.40
N LYS A 116 -0.41 -6.95 -7.87
CA LYS A 116 -0.90 -7.54 -6.60
C LYS A 116 -1.21 -9.03 -6.78
N PRO A 117 -1.09 -9.83 -5.72
CA PRO A 117 -0.70 -9.43 -4.39
C PRO A 117 0.83 -9.42 -4.20
N CYS A 118 1.30 -8.60 -3.26
CA CYS A 118 2.67 -8.64 -2.73
C CYS A 118 2.76 -9.76 -1.68
N TYR A 119 3.79 -10.60 -1.75
CA TYR A 119 3.97 -11.69 -0.81
C TYR A 119 5.44 -11.94 -0.47
N TYR A 120 5.67 -12.63 0.64
CA TYR A 120 6.98 -13.08 1.09
C TYR A 120 7.37 -14.40 0.39
N LYS A 121 8.37 -14.36 -0.48
CA LYS A 121 8.79 -15.50 -1.32
C LYS A 121 9.10 -16.78 -0.55
N PRO A 122 9.87 -16.74 0.56
CA PRO A 122 10.20 -17.97 1.29
C PRO A 122 8.99 -18.71 1.85
N ALA A 123 7.89 -18.01 2.18
CA ALA A 123 6.64 -18.64 2.64
C ALA A 123 5.71 -19.03 1.49
N GLY A 124 5.98 -18.55 0.28
CA GLY A 124 5.13 -18.76 -0.88
C GLY A 124 3.87 -17.89 -0.89
N LEU A 125 3.16 -17.91 -2.01
CA LEU A 125 2.02 -17.02 -2.26
C LEU A 125 0.91 -17.17 -1.20
N GLN A 126 0.50 -18.38 -0.85
CA GLN A 126 -0.60 -18.61 0.10
C GLN A 126 -0.26 -18.21 1.52
N LYS A 127 0.96 -18.48 1.98
CA LYS A 127 1.36 -18.23 3.38
C LYS A 127 2.08 -16.91 3.58
N GLY A 128 2.60 -16.34 2.50
CA GLY A 128 3.38 -15.09 2.55
C GLY A 128 2.59 -13.83 2.24
N THR A 129 1.28 -13.93 1.95
CA THR A 129 0.45 -12.81 1.53
C THR A 129 -0.43 -12.31 2.67
N TYR A 130 -0.34 -11.01 2.95
CA TYR A 130 -1.05 -10.35 4.04
C TYR A 130 -1.83 -9.13 3.56
N LEU A 131 -2.92 -8.84 4.28
CA LEU A 131 -3.73 -7.62 4.17
C LEU A 131 -3.73 -6.88 5.51
N ARG A 132 -3.77 -5.56 5.44
CA ARG A 132 -4.07 -4.70 6.58
C ARG A 132 -5.58 -4.62 6.77
N VAL A 133 -6.06 -5.02 7.94
CA VAL A 133 -7.47 -4.95 8.34
C VAL A 133 -7.54 -4.19 9.67
N GLY A 134 -7.92 -2.92 9.61
CA GLY A 134 -7.75 -2.01 10.74
C GLY A 134 -6.27 -1.92 11.12
N ASN A 135 -5.95 -2.16 12.39
CA ASN A 135 -4.58 -2.17 12.91
C ASN A 135 -3.91 -3.56 12.92
N THR A 136 -4.44 -4.55 12.19
CA THR A 136 -3.91 -5.92 12.20
C THR A 136 -3.50 -6.38 10.80
N ASN A 137 -2.37 -7.08 10.72
CA ASN A 137 -1.93 -7.73 9.51
C ASN A 137 -2.51 -9.16 9.47
N ARG A 138 -3.47 -9.41 8.59
CA ARG A 138 -4.12 -10.71 8.42
C ARG A 138 -3.63 -11.41 7.16
N GLN A 139 -3.35 -12.70 7.27
CA GLN A 139 -3.05 -13.52 6.08
C GLN A 139 -4.25 -13.55 5.14
N MET A 140 -4.00 -13.39 3.84
CA MET A 140 -5.04 -13.49 2.82
C MET A 140 -5.57 -14.92 2.72
N THR A 141 -6.86 -15.01 2.45
CA THR A 141 -7.50 -16.29 2.07
C THR A 141 -7.17 -16.64 0.61
N ASP A 142 -7.29 -17.91 0.26
CA ASP A 142 -7.10 -18.37 -1.13
C ASP A 142 -8.06 -17.65 -2.10
N TYR A 143 -9.27 -17.34 -1.66
CA TYR A 143 -10.25 -16.59 -2.46
C TYR A 143 -9.78 -15.16 -2.77
N GLU A 144 -9.23 -14.45 -1.77
CA GLU A 144 -8.68 -13.10 -1.96
C GLU A 144 -7.45 -13.12 -2.88
N ILE A 145 -6.57 -14.11 -2.71
CA ILE A 145 -5.39 -14.31 -3.58
C ILE A 145 -5.84 -14.57 -5.02
N TYR A 146 -6.84 -15.45 -5.20
CA TYR A 146 -7.39 -15.73 -6.52
C TYR A 146 -8.01 -14.48 -7.17
N GLY A 147 -8.71 -13.66 -6.39
CA GLY A 147 -9.27 -12.38 -6.86
C GLY A 147 -8.18 -11.47 -7.45
N TYR A 148 -7.07 -11.28 -6.73
CA TYR A 148 -5.94 -10.48 -7.22
C TYR A 148 -5.24 -11.13 -8.43
N ALA A 149 -5.05 -12.45 -8.41
CA ALA A 149 -4.42 -13.16 -9.53
C ALA A 149 -5.27 -13.07 -10.81
N SER A 150 -6.59 -13.17 -10.69
CA SER A 150 -7.52 -13.01 -11.80
C SER A 150 -7.47 -11.61 -12.38
N PHE A 151 -7.31 -10.59 -11.52
CA PHE A 151 -7.17 -9.21 -11.98
C PHE A 151 -5.86 -8.97 -12.75
N ARG A 152 -4.76 -9.65 -12.40
CA ARG A 152 -3.51 -9.59 -13.17
C ARG A 152 -3.66 -10.05 -14.61
N THR A 153 -4.52 -11.04 -14.83
CA THR A 153 -4.73 -11.65 -16.14
C THR A 153 -5.89 -11.04 -16.91
N GLN A 154 -6.60 -10.07 -16.30
CA GLN A 154 -7.58 -9.29 -17.06
C GLN A 154 -6.82 -8.47 -18.11
N PRO A 155 -6.97 -8.79 -19.38
CA PRO A 155 -6.38 -7.96 -20.43
C PRO A 155 -7.03 -6.58 -20.32
N THR A 156 -6.25 -5.53 -20.45
CA THR A 156 -6.74 -4.16 -20.63
C THR A 156 -7.28 -3.96 -22.05
N ILE A 157 -7.84 -5.01 -22.66
CA ILE A 157 -8.35 -5.02 -24.03
C ILE A 157 -9.36 -3.89 -24.26
N ASP A 158 -10.16 -3.57 -23.23
CA ASP A 158 -11.11 -2.47 -23.25
C ASP A 158 -10.44 -1.07 -23.21
N GLN A 159 -9.15 -1.01 -22.91
CA GLN A 159 -8.34 0.22 -22.92
C GLN A 159 -7.40 0.29 -24.14
N GLU A 160 -7.27 -0.79 -24.87
CA GLU A 160 -6.42 -0.83 -26.06
C GLU A 160 -7.17 -0.21 -27.26
N ILE A 161 -6.46 0.65 -27.99
CA ILE A 161 -6.97 1.17 -29.26
C ILE A 161 -7.06 0.00 -30.23
N VAL A 162 -8.26 -0.28 -30.72
CA VAL A 162 -8.46 -1.29 -31.75
C VAL A 162 -7.87 -0.75 -33.07
N PRO A 163 -6.78 -1.35 -33.59
CA PRO A 163 -6.24 -0.93 -34.88
C PRO A 163 -7.33 -1.01 -35.96
N ASP A 164 -7.37 -0.03 -36.83
CA ASP A 164 -8.31 0.04 -37.95
C ASP A 164 -9.78 0.29 -37.58
N ALA A 165 -10.13 0.42 -36.28
CA ALA A 165 -11.49 0.81 -35.88
C ALA A 165 -11.75 2.28 -36.21
N THR A 166 -12.90 2.53 -36.80
CA THR A 166 -13.39 3.86 -37.18
C THR A 166 -14.73 4.16 -36.53
N LEU A 167 -15.18 5.42 -36.58
CA LEU A 167 -16.51 5.79 -36.13
C LEU A 167 -17.64 5.14 -36.96
N GLU A 168 -17.32 4.63 -38.15
CA GLU A 168 -18.29 3.96 -39.03
C GLU A 168 -18.61 2.54 -38.56
N ASP A 169 -17.73 1.95 -37.71
CA ASP A 169 -17.93 0.65 -37.09
C ASP A 169 -18.92 0.72 -35.92
N LEU A 170 -19.29 1.92 -35.49
CA LEU A 170 -20.25 2.13 -34.42
C LEU A 170 -21.67 2.35 -34.97
N ASP A 171 -22.64 1.66 -34.38
CA ASP A 171 -24.07 1.95 -34.67
C ASP A 171 -24.44 3.32 -34.08
N ARG A 172 -24.66 4.29 -34.97
CA ARG A 172 -24.97 5.68 -34.60
C ARG A 172 -26.29 5.81 -33.83
N ASN A 173 -27.27 4.93 -34.06
CA ASN A 173 -28.53 4.95 -33.33
C ASN A 173 -28.33 4.50 -31.89
N CYS A 174 -27.60 3.40 -31.70
CA CYS A 174 -27.24 2.92 -30.37
C CYS A 174 -26.40 3.96 -29.63
N LEU A 175 -25.43 4.60 -30.28
CA LEU A 175 -24.60 5.64 -29.69
C LEU A 175 -25.44 6.85 -29.23
N THR A 176 -26.37 7.31 -30.09
CA THR A 176 -27.26 8.44 -29.77
C THR A 176 -28.14 8.11 -28.56
N GLN A 177 -28.77 6.94 -28.55
CA GLN A 177 -29.59 6.49 -27.42
C GLN A 177 -28.77 6.39 -26.11
N TYR A 178 -27.55 5.87 -26.19
CA TYR A 178 -26.67 5.80 -25.05
C TYR A 178 -26.29 7.18 -24.49
N VAL A 179 -25.96 8.13 -25.36
CA VAL A 179 -25.66 9.52 -24.97
C VAL A 179 -26.86 10.23 -24.34
N GLU A 180 -28.08 10.02 -24.87
CA GLU A 180 -29.31 10.55 -24.27
C GLU A 180 -29.55 9.96 -22.87
N GLU A 181 -29.36 8.66 -22.71
CA GLU A 181 -29.45 7.99 -21.42
C GLU A 181 -28.39 8.52 -20.41
N LEU A 182 -27.16 8.75 -20.86
CA LEU A 182 -26.12 9.36 -20.05
C LEU A 182 -26.46 10.77 -19.62
N LYS A 183 -26.99 11.60 -20.51
CA LYS A 183 -27.48 12.97 -20.20
C LYS A 183 -28.56 12.94 -19.13
N ARG A 184 -29.45 11.94 -19.18
CA ARG A 184 -30.51 11.76 -18.20
C ARG A 184 -30.00 11.30 -16.85
N THR A 185 -29.09 10.34 -16.84
CA THR A 185 -28.61 9.68 -15.60
C THR A 185 -27.40 10.36 -14.94
N ARG A 186 -26.56 11.03 -15.76
CA ARG A 186 -25.32 11.69 -15.32
C ARG A 186 -25.13 13.08 -15.96
N PRO A 187 -26.02 14.02 -15.76
CA PRO A 187 -26.04 15.31 -16.50
C PRO A 187 -24.79 16.17 -16.23
N GLN A 188 -24.06 15.93 -15.17
CA GLN A 188 -22.86 16.69 -14.78
C GLN A 188 -21.55 16.07 -15.30
N ALA A 189 -21.60 14.96 -16.04
CA ALA A 189 -20.39 14.31 -16.54
C ALA A 189 -19.64 15.21 -17.55
N GLY A 190 -18.36 15.48 -17.27
CA GLY A 190 -17.56 16.44 -18.04
C GLY A 190 -17.39 16.07 -19.53
N TYR A 191 -17.37 14.78 -19.85
CA TYR A 191 -17.25 14.28 -21.23
C TYR A 191 -18.52 14.56 -22.09
N LEU A 192 -19.67 14.83 -21.50
CA LEU A 192 -20.89 15.22 -22.23
C LEU A 192 -20.87 16.68 -22.69
N LYS A 193 -19.90 17.47 -22.29
CA LYS A 193 -19.72 18.88 -22.68
C LYS A 193 -18.82 19.06 -23.90
N GLN A 194 -18.22 17.98 -24.38
CA GLN A 194 -17.34 17.99 -25.56
C GLN A 194 -18.21 17.67 -26.81
N PRO A 195 -17.98 18.35 -27.94
CA PRO A 195 -18.64 17.99 -29.19
C PRO A 195 -18.16 16.61 -29.65
N PHE A 196 -19.09 15.80 -30.15
CA PHE A 196 -18.79 14.53 -30.81
C PHE A 196 -18.26 14.77 -32.22
#